data_c26a744e6b8fd74204c4dc6ff43fd26b
#
_entry.id   c26a744e6b8fd74204c4dc6ff43fd26b
#
_cell.length_a   1.000
_cell.length_b   1.000
_cell.length_c   1.000
_cell.angle_alpha   90.00
_cell.angle_beta   90.00
_cell.angle_gamma   90.00
#
_symmetry.space_group_name_H-M   'P 1'
#
loop_
_entity.id
_entity.type
_entity.pdbx_description
1 polymer ?
#
loop_
_entity_poly.entity_id
_entity_poly.type
_entity_poly.pdbx_seq_one_letter_code
_entity_poly.pdbx_strand_id
1 'polypeptide(L)'
;FRINRYVEDGFMSSHVDNIHHSHGQQYGYPQVSILLFLNDDYKGGEFVVADKWYHPTRGSAIVFPSNFMFPHEVKKVTKGVRWSVLAWTM
;
A
#
# COMPACT_ATOMS: atom_id res chain seq x y z
N PHE A 1 -10.93 -5.56 -3.55
CA PHE A 1 -10.07 -5.05 -2.47
C PHE A 1 -9.33 -6.20 -1.78
N ARG A 2 -8.29 -5.84 -1.03
CA ARG A 2 -7.47 -6.81 -0.33
C ARG A 2 -7.14 -6.30 1.07
N ILE A 3 -7.26 -7.18 2.08
CA ILE A 3 -6.84 -6.87 3.45
C ILE A 3 -5.40 -7.33 3.61
N ASN A 4 -4.54 -6.43 4.07
CA ASN A 4 -3.13 -6.70 4.29
C ASN A 4 -2.81 -6.71 5.77
N ARG A 5 -2.03 -7.70 6.19
CA ARG A 5 -1.56 -7.83 7.56
C ARG A 5 -0.05 -8.00 7.54
N TYR A 6 0.65 -7.07 8.20
CA TYR A 6 2.11 -7.14 8.34
C TYR A 6 2.45 -7.34 9.81
N VAL A 7 3.08 -8.46 10.10
CA VAL A 7 3.62 -8.78 11.44
C VAL A 7 5.02 -8.21 11.59
N GLU A 8 5.64 -8.37 12.77
CA GLU A 8 7.02 -7.95 12.98
C GLU A 8 7.92 -8.52 11.90
N ASP A 9 8.83 -7.70 11.42
CA ASP A 9 9.74 -7.94 10.30
C ASP A 9 9.06 -8.02 8.94
N GLY A 10 7.74 -7.91 8.87
CA GLY A 10 7.02 -7.86 7.60
C GLY A 10 7.26 -6.54 6.88
N PHE A 11 7.36 -6.60 5.57
CA PHE A 11 7.57 -5.43 4.72
C PHE A 11 7.09 -5.72 3.30
N MET A 12 7.03 -4.67 2.49
CA MET A 12 6.78 -4.80 1.07
C MET A 12 7.78 -3.91 0.33
N SER A 13 8.56 -4.50 -0.57
CA SER A 13 9.57 -3.75 -1.32
C SER A 13 8.92 -2.77 -2.30
N SER A 14 9.68 -1.78 -2.72
CA SER A 14 9.19 -0.75 -3.63
C SER A 14 8.67 -1.35 -4.93
N HIS A 15 7.48 -0.93 -5.35
CA HIS A 15 6.85 -1.38 -6.58
C HIS A 15 5.80 -0.36 -7.03
N VAL A 16 5.24 -0.60 -8.21
CA VAL A 16 4.08 0.13 -8.72
C VAL A 16 2.92 -0.84 -8.89
N ASP A 17 1.71 -0.36 -8.67
CA ASP A 17 0.52 -1.22 -8.75
C ASP A 17 0.06 -1.45 -10.18
N ASN A 18 0.33 -0.51 -11.07
CA ASN A 18 -0.05 -0.63 -12.47
C ASN A 18 0.97 -1.50 -13.21
N ILE A 19 1.00 -2.78 -12.87
CA ILE A 19 1.90 -3.75 -13.47
C ILE A 19 1.26 -4.31 -14.73
N HIS A 20 2.03 -4.34 -15.81
CA HIS A 20 1.57 -4.84 -17.09
C HIS A 20 1.58 -6.38 -17.11
N HIS A 21 0.40 -6.98 -17.18
CA HIS A 21 0.22 -8.42 -17.30
C HIS A 21 -0.81 -8.74 -18.37
N SER A 22 -0.64 -9.88 -19.04
CA SER A 22 -1.56 -10.28 -20.08
C SER A 22 -3.00 -10.46 -19.57
N HIS A 23 -3.17 -11.03 -18.38
CA HIS A 23 -4.51 -11.21 -17.82
C HIS A 23 -5.12 -9.90 -17.30
N GLY A 24 -4.30 -8.92 -16.97
CA GLY A 24 -4.78 -7.60 -16.56
C GLY A 24 -5.49 -6.86 -17.67
N GLN A 25 -5.14 -7.12 -18.91
CA GLN A 25 -5.74 -6.45 -20.05
C GLN A 25 -7.22 -6.76 -20.23
N GLN A 26 -7.66 -7.93 -19.77
CA GLN A 26 -9.05 -8.33 -19.87
C GLN A 26 -9.94 -7.59 -18.86
N TYR A 27 -9.38 -7.20 -17.75
CA TYR A 27 -10.11 -6.62 -16.63
C TYR A 27 -9.74 -5.16 -16.36
N GLY A 28 -8.87 -4.59 -17.19
CA GLY A 28 -8.35 -3.24 -17.02
C GLY A 28 -7.14 -3.21 -16.11
N TYR A 29 -6.52 -2.05 -16.05
CA TYR A 29 -5.36 -1.81 -15.20
C TYR A 29 -5.77 -0.99 -13.98
N PRO A 30 -5.16 -1.21 -12.81
CA PRO A 30 -5.35 -0.30 -11.69
C PRO A 30 -4.96 1.14 -12.10
N GLN A 31 -5.88 2.07 -11.93
CA GLN A 31 -5.65 3.48 -12.27
C GLN A 31 -5.32 4.29 -11.04
N VAL A 32 -6.04 4.03 -9.96
CA VAL A 32 -5.88 4.72 -8.70
C VAL A 32 -5.82 3.67 -7.59
N SER A 33 -4.83 3.80 -6.73
CA SER A 33 -4.70 2.96 -5.54
C SER A 33 -5.24 3.71 -4.33
N ILE A 34 -6.03 3.00 -3.52
CA ILE A 34 -6.63 3.53 -2.30
C ILE A 34 -6.22 2.63 -1.16
N LEU A 35 -5.56 3.19 -0.15
CA LEU A 35 -5.08 2.45 1.00
C LEU A 35 -5.71 3.01 2.27
N LEU A 36 -6.51 2.19 2.94
CA LEU A 36 -7.19 2.55 4.18
C LEU A 36 -6.48 1.89 5.35
N PHE A 37 -6.12 2.67 6.36
CA PHE A 37 -5.37 2.19 7.51
C PHE A 37 -6.31 1.83 8.65
N LEU A 38 -6.28 0.56 9.08
CA LEU A 38 -7.20 0.04 10.08
C LEU A 38 -6.71 0.22 11.51
N ASN A 39 -5.38 0.39 11.69
CA ASN A 39 -4.80 0.62 13.00
C ASN A 39 -3.55 1.48 12.89
N ASP A 40 -3.09 2.00 14.03
CA ASP A 40 -1.87 2.81 14.10
C ASP A 40 -1.04 2.48 15.36
N ASP A 41 -1.36 1.38 16.04
CA ASP A 41 -0.70 0.97 17.27
C ASP A 41 0.47 0.01 17.02
N TYR A 42 1.25 0.29 15.98
CA TYR A 42 2.46 -0.45 15.62
C TYR A 42 3.61 0.51 15.42
N LYS A 43 4.84 -0.02 15.38
CA LYS A 43 6.05 0.76 15.10
C LYS A 43 6.71 0.26 13.84
N GLY A 44 7.39 1.17 13.12
CA GLY A 44 7.86 0.88 11.78
C GLY A 44 6.68 0.83 10.83
N GLY A 45 6.82 0.08 9.75
CA GLY A 45 5.73 -0.13 8.80
C GLY A 45 5.27 1.15 8.10
N GLU A 46 6.12 2.16 8.00
CA GLU A 46 5.78 3.39 7.30
C GLU A 46 5.44 3.10 5.85
N PHE A 47 4.45 3.80 5.34
CA PHE A 47 4.10 3.74 3.93
C PHE A 47 4.87 4.83 3.19
N VAL A 48 5.65 4.42 2.19
CA VAL A 48 6.45 5.34 1.39
C VAL A 48 5.88 5.34 -0.03
N VAL A 49 5.50 6.51 -0.50
CA VAL A 49 5.02 6.69 -1.87
C VAL A 49 5.64 7.95 -2.45
N ALA A 50 6.20 7.84 -3.66
CA ALA A 50 6.89 8.94 -4.33
C ALA A 50 7.91 9.62 -3.40
N ASP A 51 8.70 8.83 -2.69
CA ASP A 51 9.76 9.25 -1.76
C ASP A 51 9.27 9.99 -0.51
N LYS A 52 7.97 9.98 -0.25
CA LYS A 52 7.41 10.57 0.96
C LYS A 52 6.98 9.48 1.92
N TRP A 53 7.31 9.68 3.21
CA TRP A 53 7.06 8.71 4.27
C TRP A 53 5.82 9.11 5.07
N TYR A 54 4.95 8.14 5.33
CA TYR A 54 3.71 8.35 6.08
C TYR A 54 3.55 7.27 7.15
N HIS A 55 3.07 7.69 8.32
CA HIS A 55 2.56 6.77 9.34
C HIS A 55 1.15 7.23 9.70
N PRO A 56 0.17 6.91 8.85
CA PRO A 56 -1.17 7.44 9.02
C PRO A 56 -1.87 6.93 10.26
N THR A 57 -2.76 7.74 10.79
CA THR A 57 -3.59 7.35 11.93
C THR A 57 -4.70 6.40 11.49
N ARG A 58 -5.25 5.66 12.47
CA ARG A 58 -6.35 4.75 12.22
C ARG A 58 -7.53 5.47 11.56
N GLY A 59 -8.08 4.84 10.54
CA GLY A 59 -9.22 5.38 9.81
C GLY A 59 -8.87 6.37 8.70
N SER A 60 -7.59 6.73 8.54
CA SER A 60 -7.19 7.59 7.43
C SER A 60 -6.91 6.77 6.18
N ALA A 61 -6.88 7.44 5.04
CA ALA A 61 -6.63 6.81 3.76
C ALA A 61 -5.62 7.62 2.96
N ILE A 62 -4.84 6.90 2.14
CA ILE A 62 -3.96 7.51 1.14
C ILE A 62 -4.46 7.08 -0.23
N VAL A 63 -4.59 8.04 -1.13
CA VAL A 63 -5.03 7.80 -2.50
C VAL A 63 -3.94 8.31 -3.44
N PHE A 64 -3.51 7.49 -4.35
CA PHE A 64 -2.45 7.86 -5.29
C PHE A 64 -2.63 7.14 -6.63
N PRO A 65 -2.11 7.73 -7.73
CA PRO A 65 -2.12 7.05 -9.03
C PRO A 65 -1.28 5.77 -9.01
N SER A 66 -1.76 4.73 -9.69
CA SER A 66 -1.12 3.42 -9.69
C SER A 66 -0.01 3.28 -10.73
N ASN A 67 0.54 4.37 -11.23
CA ASN A 67 1.50 4.35 -12.33
C ASN A 67 2.96 4.41 -11.85
N PHE A 68 3.89 4.32 -12.79
CA PHE A 68 5.33 4.24 -12.49
C PHE A 68 5.90 5.49 -11.79
N MET A 69 5.20 6.62 -11.82
CA MET A 69 5.64 7.84 -11.13
C MET A 69 5.39 7.76 -9.63
N PHE A 70 4.65 6.76 -9.17
CA PHE A 70 4.29 6.59 -7.76
C PHE A 70 4.68 5.22 -7.25
N PRO A 71 5.98 4.88 -7.28
CA PRO A 71 6.44 3.67 -6.61
C PRO A 71 6.20 3.80 -5.12
N HIS A 72 5.84 2.70 -4.49
CA HIS A 72 5.53 2.71 -3.07
C HIS A 72 6.06 1.45 -2.40
N GLU A 73 6.24 1.53 -1.10
CA GLU A 73 6.74 0.43 -0.30
C GLU A 73 6.19 0.53 1.12
N VAL A 74 6.24 -0.57 1.83
CA VAL A 74 5.95 -0.63 3.26
C VAL A 74 7.26 -0.99 3.96
N LYS A 75 7.72 -0.11 4.83
CA LYS A 75 8.93 -0.34 5.60
C LYS A 75 8.68 -1.44 6.63
N LYS A 76 9.75 -2.08 7.09
CA LYS A 76 9.66 -3.17 8.04
C LYS A 76 8.90 -2.75 9.29
N VAL A 77 7.93 -3.56 9.70
CA VAL A 77 7.24 -3.40 10.98
C VAL A 77 8.19 -3.87 12.08
N THR A 78 8.50 -3.00 13.02
CA THR A 78 9.45 -3.31 14.09
C THR A 78 8.75 -3.77 15.37
N LYS A 79 7.48 -3.41 15.55
CA LYS A 79 6.71 -3.82 16.71
C LYS A 79 5.22 -3.79 16.38
N GLY A 80 4.50 -4.81 16.84
CA GLY A 80 3.05 -4.88 16.64
C GLY A 80 2.67 -5.47 15.28
N VAL A 81 1.42 -5.25 14.91
CA VAL A 81 0.84 -5.76 13.66
C VAL A 81 0.19 -4.59 12.92
N ARG A 82 0.45 -4.47 11.63
CA ARG A 82 -0.09 -3.44 10.77
C ARG A 82 -1.20 -4.00 9.91
N TRP A 83 -2.37 -3.39 9.97
CA TRP A 83 -3.54 -3.79 9.18
C TRP A 83 -3.96 -2.66 8.24
N SER A 84 -4.23 -3.01 6.99
CA SER A 84 -4.73 -2.06 6.00
C SER A 84 -5.63 -2.76 5.00
N VAL A 85 -6.43 -1.97 4.29
CA VAL A 85 -7.25 -2.45 3.16
C VAL A 85 -6.75 -1.72 1.92
N LEU A 86 -6.48 -2.48 0.87
CA LEU A 86 -6.05 -1.95 -0.41
C LEU A 86 -7.15 -2.18 -1.44
N ALA A 87 -7.49 -1.13 -2.16
CA ALA A 87 -8.45 -1.18 -3.25
C ALA A 87 -7.91 -0.40 -4.44
N TRP A 88 -8.42 -0.73 -5.62
CA TRP A 88 -8.03 -0.05 -6.85
C TRP A 88 -9.27 0.33 -7.62
N THR A 89 -9.19 1.46 -8.35
CA THR A 89 -10.11 1.74 -9.45
C THR A 89 -9.47 1.24 -10.74
N MET A 90 -10.28 0.72 -11.61
CA MET A 90 -9.81 0.21 -12.90
C MET A 90 -10.10 1.17 -14.05
#